data_41214e5c6fe4f1e2ae68d6ab5f31dd48
#
_entry.id   41214e5c6fe4f1e2ae68d6ab5f31dd48
#
_cell.length_a   1.000
_cell.length_b   1.000
_cell.length_c   1.000
_cell.angle_alpha   90.00
_cell.angle_beta   90.00
_cell.angle_gamma   90.00
#
_symmetry.space_group_name_H-M   'P 1'
#
loop_
_entity.id
_entity.type
_entity.pdbx_description
1 polymer ?
#
loop_
_entity_poly.entity_id
_entity_poly.type
_entity_poly.pdbx_seq_one_letter_code
_entity_poly.pdbx_strand_id
1 'polypeptide(L)'
;MEEHSSGGDQQQAQESQAETGRQDLQESQSETRRQDQEEARAETQRQDVTEAQAQPHTQDQAEAELQPDLAPAEAGDGETSLSVSEDGHYTTKEEVALYLHTYGQLPENFITKKEAEAAGWVSREGNLWDVAPGMSIGGSRFGNYEGLLPDQKGRVWFECDIDFEGTYRGAKRIVYSNDGLIYYTEDHYKSFEKLY
;
A
#
# COMPACT_ATOMS: atom_id res chain seq x y z
N MET A 1 63.65 11.76 19.30
CA MET A 1 62.85 11.74 18.06
C MET A 1 61.83 10.63 18.23
N GLU A 2 60.65 11.01 18.71
CA GLU A 2 59.54 10.08 18.90
C GLU A 2 58.42 10.58 18.01
N GLU A 3 58.12 9.88 16.92
CA GLU A 3 56.96 10.12 16.10
C GLU A 3 55.86 9.17 16.53
N HIS A 4 54.81 9.71 17.14
CA HIS A 4 53.62 8.97 17.60
C HIS A 4 52.69 8.67 16.45
N SER A 5 52.47 7.38 16.28
CA SER A 5 51.43 6.74 15.45
C SER A 5 50.03 7.09 16.01
N SER A 6 49.35 8.06 15.41
CA SER A 6 47.97 8.46 15.78
C SER A 6 46.91 8.08 14.73
N GLY A 7 47.22 7.11 13.88
CA GLY A 7 46.35 6.74 12.76
C GLY A 7 45.40 5.53 12.99
N GLY A 8 45.63 4.76 14.07
CA GLY A 8 44.90 3.51 14.30
C GLY A 8 43.51 3.67 14.94
N ASP A 9 43.37 4.63 15.83
CA ASP A 9 42.14 4.80 16.62
C ASP A 9 40.96 5.39 15.85
N GLN A 10 41.24 6.25 14.86
CA GLN A 10 40.17 6.83 14.04
C GLN A 10 39.58 5.85 13.03
N GLN A 11 40.36 4.90 12.54
CA GLN A 11 39.91 3.90 11.59
C GLN A 11 39.06 2.83 12.27
N GLN A 12 39.38 2.41 13.47
CA GLN A 12 38.56 1.49 14.27
C GLN A 12 37.21 2.10 14.70
N ALA A 13 37.19 3.39 15.02
CA ALA A 13 35.94 4.08 15.39
C ALA A 13 34.96 4.22 14.18
N GLN A 14 35.48 4.41 12.97
CA GLN A 14 34.68 4.49 11.77
C GLN A 14 34.12 3.13 11.35
N GLU A 15 34.90 2.05 11.50
CA GLU A 15 34.43 0.69 11.23
C GLU A 15 33.34 0.26 12.22
N SER A 16 33.48 0.55 13.50
CA SER A 16 32.46 0.26 14.52
C SER A 16 31.16 1.01 14.29
N GLN A 17 31.17 2.27 13.85
CA GLN A 17 29.97 3.02 13.55
C GLN A 17 29.28 2.51 12.27
N ALA A 18 30.04 2.06 11.28
CA ALA A 18 29.50 1.46 10.06
C ALA A 18 28.87 0.08 10.32
N GLU A 19 29.41 -0.67 11.26
CA GLU A 19 28.91 -2.00 11.63
C GLU A 19 27.61 -1.90 12.46
N THR A 20 27.55 -0.95 13.40
CA THR A 20 26.32 -0.65 14.17
C THR A 20 25.21 -0.16 13.27
N GLY A 21 25.47 0.75 12.32
CA GLY A 21 24.47 1.22 11.35
C GLY A 21 23.96 0.14 10.39
N ARG A 22 24.79 -0.90 10.11
CA ARG A 22 24.35 -2.06 9.31
C ARG A 22 23.45 -3.00 10.12
N GLN A 23 23.75 -3.20 11.39
CA GLN A 23 22.96 -4.03 12.30
C GLN A 23 21.58 -3.41 12.54
N ASP A 24 21.51 -2.11 12.82
CA ASP A 24 20.25 -1.38 13.02
C ASP A 24 19.36 -1.43 11.76
N LEU A 25 19.96 -1.29 10.56
CA LEU A 25 19.24 -1.43 9.29
C LEU A 25 18.71 -2.85 9.06
N GLN A 26 19.49 -3.87 9.45
CA GLN A 26 19.12 -5.27 9.27
C GLN A 26 18.05 -5.68 10.28
N GLU A 27 18.08 -5.16 11.49
CA GLU A 27 17.07 -5.38 12.53
C GLU A 27 15.75 -4.70 12.17
N SER A 28 15.78 -3.45 11.74
CA SER A 28 14.61 -2.71 11.23
C SER A 28 13.95 -3.41 10.03
N GLN A 29 14.74 -3.94 9.09
CA GLN A 29 14.22 -4.70 7.95
C GLN A 29 13.61 -6.04 8.38
N SER A 30 14.16 -6.69 9.40
CA SER A 30 13.62 -7.94 9.93
C SER A 30 12.31 -7.75 10.68
N GLU A 31 12.14 -6.64 11.37
CA GLU A 31 10.91 -6.28 12.06
C GLU A 31 9.80 -5.94 11.08
N THR A 32 10.09 -5.12 10.07
CA THR A 32 9.13 -4.81 8.99
C THR A 32 8.65 -6.09 8.30
N ARG A 33 9.57 -7.01 7.98
CA ARG A 33 9.23 -8.29 7.35
C ARG A 33 8.34 -9.17 8.23
N ARG A 34 8.57 -9.19 9.55
CA ARG A 34 7.72 -9.94 10.50
C ARG A 34 6.34 -9.34 10.59
N GLN A 35 6.23 -8.02 10.65
CA GLN A 35 4.94 -7.32 10.69
C GLN A 35 4.15 -7.58 9.41
N ASP A 36 4.77 -7.46 8.25
CA ASP A 36 4.11 -7.72 6.95
C ASP A 36 3.64 -9.19 6.83
N GLN A 37 4.43 -10.15 7.32
CA GLN A 37 4.04 -11.57 7.33
C GLN A 37 2.92 -11.87 8.34
N GLU A 38 2.92 -11.23 9.50
CA GLU A 38 1.90 -11.40 10.51
C GLU A 38 0.57 -10.77 10.07
N GLU A 39 0.63 -9.61 9.43
CA GLU A 39 -0.52 -8.92 8.85
C GLU A 39 -1.14 -9.73 7.70
N ALA A 40 -0.32 -10.24 6.78
CA ALA A 40 -0.74 -11.12 5.69
C ALA A 40 -1.43 -12.39 6.21
N ARG A 41 -0.91 -12.98 7.29
CA ARG A 41 -1.47 -14.18 7.90
C ARG A 41 -2.79 -13.90 8.61
N ALA A 42 -2.92 -12.74 9.26
CA ALA A 42 -4.15 -12.31 9.90
C ALA A 42 -5.26 -12.01 8.88
N GLU A 43 -4.93 -11.41 7.75
CA GLU A 43 -5.87 -11.15 6.65
C GLU A 43 -6.36 -12.44 5.98
N THR A 44 -5.48 -13.41 5.74
CA THR A 44 -5.84 -14.72 5.18
C THR A 44 -6.80 -15.47 6.10
N GLN A 45 -6.60 -15.42 7.43
CA GLN A 45 -7.50 -16.05 8.38
C GLN A 45 -8.89 -15.38 8.44
N ARG A 46 -8.98 -14.08 8.13
CA ARG A 46 -10.27 -13.36 8.10
C ARG A 46 -11.06 -13.64 6.84
N GLN A 47 -10.40 -13.81 5.69
CA GLN A 47 -11.05 -14.18 4.43
C GLN A 47 -11.70 -15.56 4.54
N ASP A 48 -11.04 -16.54 5.16
CA ASP A 48 -11.60 -17.88 5.41
C ASP A 48 -12.86 -17.84 6.28
N VAL A 49 -12.94 -16.92 7.25
CA VAL A 49 -14.12 -16.79 8.13
C VAL A 49 -15.28 -16.09 7.41
N THR A 50 -15.00 -15.17 6.50
CA THR A 50 -16.04 -14.44 5.74
C THR A 50 -16.65 -15.32 4.65
N GLU A 51 -15.87 -16.16 4.00
CA GLU A 51 -16.33 -17.09 2.96
C GLU A 51 -17.20 -18.24 3.54
N ALA A 52 -16.94 -18.62 4.80
CA ALA A 52 -17.74 -19.65 5.50
C ALA A 52 -19.13 -19.15 5.95
N GLN A 53 -19.41 -17.83 5.94
CA GLN A 53 -20.70 -17.26 6.35
C GLN A 53 -21.60 -16.84 5.18
N ALA A 54 -21.12 -16.90 3.94
CA ALA A 54 -21.88 -16.58 2.74
C ALA A 54 -22.53 -17.82 2.12
N GLN A 55 -23.50 -18.43 2.80
CA GLN A 55 -24.43 -19.37 2.16
C GLN A 55 -25.78 -18.68 1.92
N PRO A 56 -26.34 -18.80 0.71
CA PRO A 56 -27.55 -18.08 0.32
C PRO A 56 -28.80 -18.74 0.93
N HIS A 57 -29.56 -18.00 1.70
CA HIS A 57 -30.94 -18.34 2.01
C HIS A 57 -31.82 -17.90 0.82
N THR A 58 -32.23 -18.90 0.03
CA THR A 58 -33.36 -18.80 -0.88
C THR A 58 -34.67 -19.00 -0.11
N GLN A 59 -35.58 -18.06 -0.28
CA GLN A 59 -37.06 -18.21 -0.32
C GLN A 59 -37.66 -16.80 -0.40
N ASP A 60 -38.33 -16.47 -1.41
CA ASP A 60 -39.54 -16.84 -2.13
C ASP A 60 -40.65 -15.76 -1.99
N GLN A 61 -41.18 -15.30 -3.15
CA GLN A 61 -42.49 -14.70 -3.42
C GLN A 61 -42.70 -13.21 -2.95
N ALA A 62 -43.31 -12.32 -3.68
CA ALA A 62 -44.16 -12.32 -4.87
C ALA A 62 -44.39 -10.87 -5.33
N GLU A 63 -44.59 -10.71 -6.64
CA GLU A 63 -45.45 -9.78 -7.39
C GLU A 63 -45.76 -8.36 -6.89
N ALA A 64 -45.42 -7.34 -7.68
CA ALA A 64 -46.43 -6.57 -8.46
C ALA A 64 -45.76 -5.39 -9.22
N GLU A 65 -45.93 -5.47 -10.54
CA GLU A 65 -46.09 -4.44 -11.57
C GLU A 65 -46.01 -2.95 -11.18
N LEU A 66 -45.19 -2.21 -11.93
CA LEU A 66 -45.63 -1.13 -12.83
C LEU A 66 -44.40 -0.46 -13.47
N GLN A 67 -44.26 -0.68 -14.79
CA GLN A 67 -43.52 0.23 -15.65
C GLN A 67 -44.35 1.49 -15.94
N PRO A 68 -43.70 2.62 -16.24
CA PRO A 68 -43.64 3.01 -17.63
C PRO A 68 -42.25 3.53 -18.09
N ASP A 69 -41.83 3.00 -19.21
CA ASP A 69 -41.36 3.70 -20.41
C ASP A 69 -40.57 4.99 -20.23
N LEU A 70 -39.26 4.90 -20.43
CA LEU A 70 -38.45 5.99 -21.00
C LEU A 70 -37.33 5.41 -21.87
N ALA A 71 -37.28 5.93 -23.07
CA ALA A 71 -36.49 5.57 -24.24
C ALA A 71 -34.97 5.34 -23.98
N PRO A 72 -34.29 4.63 -24.92
CA PRO A 72 -32.86 4.37 -24.82
C PRO A 72 -32.07 5.67 -24.95
N ALA A 73 -31.43 6.08 -23.86
CA ALA A 73 -30.39 7.08 -23.94
C ALA A 73 -29.17 6.43 -24.59
N GLU A 74 -28.76 7.00 -25.66
CA GLU A 74 -27.66 6.65 -26.52
C GLU A 74 -26.39 6.32 -25.72
N ALA A 75 -25.76 5.19 -26.07
CA ALA A 75 -24.39 4.87 -25.71
C ALA A 75 -23.47 5.94 -26.33
N GLY A 76 -23.26 7.00 -25.60
CA GLY A 76 -22.16 7.90 -25.87
C GLY A 76 -20.87 7.18 -25.46
N ASP A 77 -20.04 6.82 -26.43
CA ASP A 77 -18.61 6.61 -26.27
C ASP A 77 -17.98 7.92 -25.78
N GLY A 78 -18.24 8.23 -24.53
CA GLY A 78 -17.49 9.25 -23.82
C GLY A 78 -16.27 8.55 -23.22
N GLU A 79 -15.12 8.59 -23.90
CA GLU A 79 -13.83 8.50 -23.24
C GLU A 79 -13.86 9.58 -22.12
N THR A 80 -14.28 9.17 -20.93
CA THR A 80 -14.11 9.98 -19.73
C THR A 80 -12.62 10.00 -19.50
N SER A 81 -11.96 11.01 -20.07
CA SER A 81 -10.54 11.26 -19.82
C SER A 81 -10.37 11.42 -18.31
N LEU A 82 -9.84 10.37 -17.67
CA LEU A 82 -9.50 10.42 -16.26
C LEU A 82 -8.49 11.55 -16.05
N SER A 83 -8.81 12.46 -15.15
CA SER A 83 -7.93 13.57 -14.83
C SER A 83 -7.77 13.68 -13.32
N VAL A 84 -6.57 14.03 -12.86
CA VAL A 84 -6.26 14.22 -11.45
C VAL A 84 -5.72 15.64 -11.23
N SER A 85 -6.04 16.23 -10.08
CA SER A 85 -5.48 17.50 -9.62
C SER A 85 -4.56 17.28 -8.43
N GLU A 86 -3.59 18.16 -8.25
CA GLU A 86 -2.60 18.03 -7.17
C GLU A 86 -3.24 18.02 -5.78
N ASP A 87 -4.32 18.79 -5.57
CA ASP A 87 -5.05 18.88 -4.30
C ASP A 87 -6.15 17.79 -4.16
N GLY A 88 -6.24 16.84 -5.11
CA GLY A 88 -7.28 15.82 -5.13
C GLY A 88 -7.02 14.69 -4.13
N HIS A 89 -8.10 14.11 -3.61
CA HIS A 89 -8.07 12.90 -2.79
C HIS A 89 -8.55 11.71 -3.61
N TYR A 90 -7.75 10.67 -3.71
CA TYR A 90 -7.98 9.54 -4.58
C TYR A 90 -7.76 8.23 -3.83
N THR A 91 -8.59 7.22 -4.14
CA THR A 91 -8.52 5.89 -3.51
C THR A 91 -8.60 4.75 -4.51
N THR A 92 -9.08 5.02 -5.73
CA THR A 92 -9.20 3.99 -6.77
C THR A 92 -7.88 3.69 -7.46
N LYS A 93 -7.74 2.50 -8.02
CA LYS A 93 -6.54 2.05 -8.75
C LYS A 93 -6.14 3.04 -9.85
N GLU A 94 -7.11 3.44 -10.65
CA GLU A 94 -6.89 4.28 -11.83
C GLU A 94 -6.45 5.69 -11.45
N GLU A 95 -7.12 6.31 -10.48
CA GLU A 95 -6.83 7.68 -10.04
C GLU A 95 -5.48 7.76 -9.32
N VAL A 96 -5.22 6.84 -8.38
CA VAL A 96 -3.96 6.82 -7.63
C VAL A 96 -2.78 6.51 -8.55
N ALA A 97 -2.93 5.59 -9.51
CA ALA A 97 -1.89 5.29 -10.48
C ALA A 97 -1.60 6.49 -11.39
N LEU A 98 -2.64 7.17 -11.89
CA LEU A 98 -2.49 8.37 -12.69
C LEU A 98 -1.85 9.52 -11.89
N TYR A 99 -2.25 9.69 -10.63
CA TYR A 99 -1.68 10.70 -9.74
C TYR A 99 -0.18 10.46 -9.51
N LEU A 100 0.22 9.23 -9.17
CA LEU A 100 1.61 8.82 -9.02
C LEU A 100 2.42 9.04 -10.31
N HIS A 101 1.82 8.69 -11.47
CA HIS A 101 2.47 8.90 -12.76
C HIS A 101 2.66 10.38 -13.08
N THR A 102 1.71 11.23 -12.71
CA THR A 102 1.71 12.67 -13.01
C THR A 102 2.62 13.45 -12.06
N TYR A 103 2.52 13.19 -10.76
CA TYR A 103 3.15 14.01 -9.72
C TYR A 103 4.35 13.33 -9.03
N GLY A 104 4.55 12.01 -9.22
CA GLY A 104 5.66 11.26 -8.63
C GLY A 104 5.57 11.06 -7.11
N GLN A 105 4.43 11.35 -6.51
CA GLN A 105 4.16 11.25 -5.08
C GLN A 105 2.71 10.80 -4.83
N LEU A 106 2.40 10.33 -3.64
CA LEU A 106 1.04 10.00 -3.25
C LEU A 106 0.19 11.26 -3.01
N PRO A 107 -1.13 11.20 -3.22
CA PRO A 107 -2.08 12.23 -2.78
C PRO A 107 -2.00 12.49 -1.27
N GLU A 108 -2.45 13.67 -0.83
CA GLU A 108 -2.39 14.07 0.59
C GLU A 108 -3.26 13.21 1.52
N ASN A 109 -4.20 12.44 0.98
CA ASN A 109 -5.02 11.51 1.76
C ASN A 109 -4.32 10.17 2.07
N PHE A 110 -3.01 10.09 1.91
CA PHE A 110 -2.21 8.94 2.34
C PHE A 110 -1.32 9.27 3.53
N ILE A 111 -1.24 8.33 4.47
CA ILE A 111 -0.42 8.41 5.69
C ILE A 111 0.41 7.13 5.81
N THR A 112 1.65 7.24 6.27
CA THR A 112 2.49 6.05 6.48
C THR A 112 2.01 5.22 7.67
N LYS A 113 2.32 3.92 7.69
CA LYS A 113 2.04 3.05 8.86
C LYS A 113 2.57 3.67 10.16
N LYS A 114 3.81 4.17 10.13
CA LYS A 114 4.45 4.78 11.30
C LYS A 114 3.70 6.01 11.83
N GLU A 115 3.24 6.87 10.95
CA GLU A 115 2.46 8.06 11.33
C GLU A 115 1.09 7.68 11.85
N ALA A 116 0.41 6.72 11.21
CA ALA A 116 -0.88 6.21 11.64
C ALA A 116 -0.79 5.56 13.04
N GLU A 117 0.22 4.73 13.29
CA GLU A 117 0.49 4.12 14.59
C GLU A 117 0.79 5.18 15.66
N ALA A 118 1.54 6.22 15.33
CA ALA A 118 1.79 7.35 16.23
C ALA A 118 0.51 8.13 16.56
N ALA A 119 -0.49 8.13 15.67
CA ALA A 119 -1.82 8.68 15.91
C ALA A 119 -2.75 7.75 16.70
N GLY A 120 -2.34 6.50 16.95
CA GLY A 120 -3.12 5.50 17.69
C GLY A 120 -3.82 4.45 16.83
N TRP A 121 -3.45 4.34 15.56
CA TRP A 121 -3.95 3.27 14.70
C TRP A 121 -3.44 1.91 15.16
N VAL A 122 -4.35 0.94 15.19
CA VAL A 122 -4.07 -0.47 15.48
C VAL A 122 -4.71 -1.30 14.36
N SER A 123 -3.90 -1.87 13.48
CA SER A 123 -4.35 -2.55 12.26
C SER A 123 -5.45 -3.60 12.52
N ARG A 124 -5.28 -4.42 13.57
CA ARG A 124 -6.25 -5.47 13.96
C ARG A 124 -7.60 -4.92 14.44
N GLU A 125 -7.68 -3.66 14.81
CA GLU A 125 -8.91 -3.00 15.31
C GLU A 125 -9.67 -2.30 14.19
N GLY A 126 -9.02 -2.08 13.03
CA GLY A 126 -9.64 -1.41 11.88
C GLY A 126 -10.01 0.05 12.17
N ASN A 127 -9.28 0.70 13.08
CA ASN A 127 -9.61 2.02 13.63
C ASN A 127 -8.91 3.19 12.92
N LEU A 128 -8.48 3.03 11.65
CA LEU A 128 -7.72 4.10 10.99
C LEU A 128 -8.52 5.41 10.92
N TRP A 129 -9.77 5.35 10.53
CA TRP A 129 -10.57 6.58 10.40
C TRP A 129 -11.02 7.18 11.73
N ASP A 130 -10.90 6.45 12.84
CA ASP A 130 -11.11 7.02 14.19
C ASP A 130 -9.95 7.96 14.57
N VAL A 131 -8.74 7.67 14.10
CA VAL A 131 -7.51 8.43 14.44
C VAL A 131 -6.99 9.31 13.31
N ALA A 132 -7.29 8.96 12.06
CA ALA A 132 -6.92 9.68 10.83
C ALA A 132 -8.08 9.62 9.81
N PRO A 133 -9.15 10.41 10.00
CA PRO A 133 -10.34 10.35 9.17
C PRO A 133 -10.06 10.62 7.68
N GLY A 134 -10.57 9.77 6.80
CA GLY A 134 -10.42 9.91 5.35
C GLY A 134 -9.04 9.54 4.80
N MET A 135 -8.11 9.10 5.65
CA MET A 135 -6.78 8.71 5.23
C MET A 135 -6.73 7.24 4.81
N SER A 136 -5.83 6.93 3.89
CA SER A 136 -5.43 5.57 3.51
C SER A 136 -3.97 5.32 3.89
N ILE A 137 -3.58 4.06 4.11
CA ILE A 137 -2.18 3.74 4.39
C ILE A 137 -1.38 3.73 3.09
N GLY A 138 -0.25 4.46 3.06
CA GLY A 138 0.63 4.50 1.91
C GLY A 138 2.00 5.13 2.19
N GLY A 139 2.94 4.96 1.24
CA GLY A 139 4.28 5.53 1.33
C GLY A 139 5.29 4.71 2.17
N SER A 140 4.89 3.57 2.70
CA SER A 140 5.83 2.64 3.35
C SER A 140 6.69 1.91 2.32
N ARG A 141 7.92 1.54 2.70
CA ARG A 141 8.82 0.79 1.81
C ARG A 141 8.29 -0.64 1.59
N PHE A 142 8.30 -1.07 0.34
CA PHE A 142 8.00 -2.44 -0.05
C PHE A 142 9.30 -3.22 -0.37
N GLY A 143 9.44 -4.42 0.18
CA GLY A 143 10.71 -5.15 0.17
C GLY A 143 11.01 -5.94 -1.10
N ASN A 144 10.06 -6.21 -1.99
CA ASN A 144 10.20 -7.07 -3.19
C ASN A 144 11.05 -8.35 -2.96
N TYR A 145 10.87 -8.99 -1.80
CA TYR A 145 11.71 -10.13 -1.39
C TYR A 145 11.52 -11.37 -2.27
N GLU A 146 10.33 -11.54 -2.83
CA GLU A 146 9.98 -12.60 -3.77
C GLU A 146 10.55 -12.36 -5.17
N GLY A 147 11.08 -11.15 -5.44
CA GLY A 147 11.66 -10.79 -6.75
C GLY A 147 10.66 -10.75 -7.89
N LEU A 148 9.35 -10.55 -7.61
CA LEU A 148 8.30 -10.50 -8.63
C LEU A 148 8.30 -9.19 -9.42
N LEU A 149 8.85 -8.13 -8.85
CA LEU A 149 9.02 -6.84 -9.51
C LEU A 149 10.45 -6.68 -10.02
N PRO A 150 10.67 -5.93 -11.13
CA PRO A 150 12.00 -5.78 -11.71
C PRO A 150 12.95 -5.07 -10.75
N ASP A 151 14.12 -5.68 -10.51
CA ASP A 151 15.17 -5.11 -9.67
C ASP A 151 16.15 -4.27 -10.50
N GLN A 152 16.65 -3.18 -9.90
CA GLN A 152 17.66 -2.31 -10.49
C GLN A 152 18.44 -1.62 -9.37
N LYS A 153 19.73 -1.38 -9.60
CA LYS A 153 20.58 -0.66 -8.65
C LYS A 153 20.00 0.74 -8.35
N GLY A 154 19.71 1.00 -7.08
CA GLY A 154 19.16 2.28 -6.61
C GLY A 154 17.64 2.38 -6.68
N ARG A 155 16.94 1.36 -7.22
CA ARG A 155 15.48 1.31 -7.16
C ARG A 155 15.02 1.01 -5.75
N VAL A 156 14.02 1.76 -5.34
CA VAL A 156 13.32 1.59 -4.06
C VAL A 156 11.84 1.48 -4.37
N TRP A 157 11.19 0.50 -3.78
CA TRP A 157 9.77 0.27 -3.91
C TRP A 157 9.01 0.79 -2.69
N PHE A 158 7.82 1.30 -2.94
CA PHE A 158 6.86 1.77 -1.94
C PHE A 158 5.50 1.17 -2.23
N GLU A 159 4.64 1.12 -1.23
CA GLU A 159 3.28 0.60 -1.35
C GLU A 159 2.23 1.59 -0.87
N CYS A 160 1.00 1.45 -1.37
CA CYS A 160 -0.18 2.12 -0.83
C CYS A 160 -1.43 1.26 -1.01
N ASP A 161 -2.39 1.45 -0.10
CA ASP A 161 -3.69 0.78 -0.13
C ASP A 161 -4.57 1.36 -1.24
N ILE A 162 -5.36 0.49 -1.86
CA ILE A 162 -6.34 0.85 -2.88
C ILE A 162 -7.73 0.41 -2.41
N ASP A 163 -8.75 1.22 -2.72
CA ASP A 163 -10.16 1.00 -2.34
C ASP A 163 -10.33 0.81 -0.82
N PHE A 164 -9.61 1.58 -0.02
CA PHE A 164 -9.75 1.53 1.44
C PHE A 164 -11.03 2.25 1.89
N GLU A 165 -11.83 1.59 2.73
CA GLU A 165 -13.15 2.04 3.19
C GLU A 165 -13.18 2.37 4.70
N GLY A 166 -12.04 2.62 5.32
CA GLY A 166 -11.94 3.15 6.69
C GLY A 166 -11.93 2.13 7.81
N THR A 167 -12.06 0.84 7.49
CA THR A 167 -12.08 -0.23 8.48
C THR A 167 -10.81 -1.09 8.40
N TYR A 168 -10.95 -2.37 8.05
CA TYR A 168 -9.79 -3.24 7.86
C TYR A 168 -9.18 -3.03 6.49
N ARG A 169 -7.85 -3.13 6.40
CA ARG A 169 -7.13 -3.05 5.14
C ARG A 169 -7.49 -4.26 4.27
N GLY A 170 -7.86 -4.03 3.02
CA GLY A 170 -8.06 -5.09 2.04
C GLY A 170 -6.74 -5.59 1.42
N ALA A 171 -6.83 -6.45 0.40
CA ALA A 171 -5.66 -7.01 -0.30
C ALA A 171 -5.12 -6.14 -1.44
N LYS A 172 -5.90 -5.18 -1.92
CA LYS A 172 -5.57 -4.34 -3.08
C LYS A 172 -4.49 -3.31 -2.74
N ARG A 173 -3.42 -3.28 -3.56
CA ARG A 173 -2.29 -2.34 -3.39
C ARG A 173 -1.83 -1.79 -4.73
N ILE A 174 -1.27 -0.61 -4.69
CA ILE A 174 -0.31 -0.15 -5.68
C ILE A 174 1.08 -0.24 -5.08
N VAL A 175 2.02 -0.80 -5.85
CA VAL A 175 3.45 -0.79 -5.53
C VAL A 175 4.16 0.05 -6.60
N TYR A 176 4.86 1.08 -6.18
CA TYR A 176 5.49 2.03 -7.07
C TYR A 176 6.96 2.27 -6.71
N SER A 177 7.76 2.63 -7.70
CA SER A 177 9.20 2.83 -7.52
C SER A 177 9.58 4.31 -7.57
N ASN A 178 10.73 4.62 -6.98
CA ASN A 178 11.33 5.96 -7.05
C ASN A 178 11.76 6.38 -8.47
N ASP A 179 11.76 5.46 -9.44
CA ASP A 179 12.10 5.70 -10.84
C ASP A 179 10.90 5.55 -11.80
N GLY A 180 9.67 5.60 -11.26
CA GLY A 180 8.44 5.82 -12.03
C GLY A 180 7.70 4.56 -12.49
N LEU A 181 8.10 3.36 -12.07
CA LEU A 181 7.33 2.15 -12.33
C LEU A 181 6.16 2.06 -11.35
N ILE A 182 4.98 1.66 -11.84
CA ILE A 182 3.76 1.54 -11.05
C ILE A 182 3.10 0.21 -11.38
N TYR A 183 2.84 -0.59 -10.35
CA TYR A 183 2.21 -1.90 -10.43
C TYR A 183 1.02 -1.97 -9.49
N TYR A 184 0.01 -2.74 -9.88
CA TYR A 184 -1.16 -3.06 -9.06
C TYR A 184 -1.16 -4.54 -8.69
N THR A 185 -1.64 -4.85 -7.51
CA THR A 185 -1.95 -6.19 -7.03
C THR A 185 -3.32 -6.21 -6.38
N GLU A 186 -4.13 -7.21 -6.66
CA GLU A 186 -5.44 -7.42 -6.03
C GLU A 186 -5.43 -8.54 -4.99
N ASP A 187 -4.35 -9.33 -4.97
CA ASP A 187 -4.23 -10.59 -4.26
C ASP A 187 -3.12 -10.57 -3.17
N HIS A 188 -2.83 -9.37 -2.63
CA HIS A 188 -1.83 -9.16 -1.59
C HIS A 188 -0.45 -9.65 -2.01
N TYR A 189 0.07 -9.08 -3.11
CA TYR A 189 1.42 -9.25 -3.67
C TYR A 189 1.73 -10.63 -4.28
N LYS A 190 0.72 -11.49 -4.54
CA LYS A 190 0.94 -12.78 -5.21
C LYS A 190 1.15 -12.61 -6.71
N SER A 191 0.48 -11.62 -7.30
CA SER A 191 0.62 -11.25 -8.71
C SER A 191 0.63 -9.73 -8.88
N PHE A 192 1.19 -9.26 -10.01
CA PHE A 192 1.29 -7.84 -10.31
C PHE A 192 0.88 -7.55 -11.75
N GLU A 193 0.04 -6.52 -11.91
CA GLU A 193 -0.29 -5.89 -13.18
C GLU A 193 0.53 -4.61 -13.33
N LYS A 194 1.30 -4.47 -14.42
CA LYS A 194 2.01 -3.22 -14.68
C LYS A 194 1.04 -2.16 -15.21
N LEU A 195 1.00 -0.99 -14.57
CA LEU A 195 0.17 0.14 -14.98
C LEU A 195 0.99 1.19 -15.76
N TYR A 196 2.18 1.56 -15.28
CA TYR A 196 3.11 2.51 -15.90
C TYR A 196 4.56 2.04 -15.84
#